data_ba11a850239267e35d9fa1f30bbe9b92
#
_entry.id   ba11a850239267e35d9fa1f30bbe9b92
#
_cell.length_a   1.000
_cell.length_b   1.000
_cell.length_c   1.000
_cell.angle_alpha   90.00
_cell.angle_beta   90.00
_cell.angle_gamma   90.00
#
_symmetry.space_group_name_H-M   'P 1'
#
loop_
_entity.id
_entity.type
_entity.pdbx_description
1 polymer ?
#
loop_
_entity_poly.entity_id
_entity_poly.type
_entity_poly.pdbx_seq_one_letter_code
_entity_poly.pdbx_strand_id
1 'polypeptide(L)'
;MKYRLVLIDDSQTALDMMAHVLAEAGFEVRAMSSLRRFVNPVLDWKPHLIVTDLYMPEMNGAELCQWLRRQVTTSRIPIVLCSSAPDEELAAVARSVGADAYLSKLAGLDALPERLNTLCDEILW
;
A
#
# COMPACT_ATOMS: atom_id res chain seq x y z
N MET A 1 19.12 -2.46 1.59
CA MET A 1 18.30 -3.22 0.65
C MET A 1 17.22 -2.33 0.07
N LYS A 2 16.95 -2.46 -1.22
CA LYS A 2 15.95 -1.64 -1.90
C LYS A 2 14.60 -2.36 -1.89
N TYR A 3 13.62 -1.81 -1.21
CA TYR A 3 12.29 -2.41 -1.13
C TYR A 3 11.47 -2.06 -2.36
N ARG A 4 10.69 -3.03 -2.85
CA ARG A 4 9.76 -2.85 -3.97
C ARG A 4 8.36 -2.67 -3.41
N LEU A 5 7.74 -1.54 -3.75
CA LEU A 5 6.40 -1.17 -3.27
C LEU A 5 5.42 -1.07 -4.43
N VAL A 6 4.22 -1.58 -4.22
CA VAL A 6 3.09 -1.32 -5.12
C VAL A 6 2.18 -0.32 -4.41
N LEU A 7 1.88 0.78 -5.08
CA LEU A 7 0.94 1.79 -4.59
C LEU A 7 -0.36 1.69 -5.37
N ILE A 8 -1.48 1.63 -4.67
CA ILE A 8 -2.81 1.55 -5.29
C ILE A 8 -3.66 2.69 -4.73
N ASP A 9 -4.12 3.58 -5.61
CA ASP A 9 -4.94 4.73 -5.22
C ASP A 9 -5.67 5.19 -6.47
N ASP A 10 -6.95 5.56 -6.36
CA ASP A 10 -7.73 6.03 -7.49
C ASP A 10 -7.38 7.47 -7.90
N SER A 11 -6.68 8.20 -7.06
CA SER A 11 -6.22 9.55 -7.36
C SER A 11 -4.85 9.52 -8.04
N GLN A 12 -4.80 9.83 -9.32
CA GLN A 12 -3.53 9.88 -10.06
C GLN A 12 -2.59 10.93 -9.47
N THR A 13 -3.13 12.05 -9.01
CA THR A 13 -2.34 13.11 -8.37
C THR A 13 -1.66 12.58 -7.09
N ALA A 14 -2.41 11.89 -6.24
CA ALA A 14 -1.85 11.31 -5.02
C ALA A 14 -0.80 10.26 -5.34
N LEU A 15 -1.04 9.41 -6.34
CA LEU A 15 -0.08 8.40 -6.77
C LEU A 15 1.23 9.02 -7.24
N ASP A 16 1.14 10.05 -8.07
CA ASP A 16 2.34 10.71 -8.61
C ASP A 16 3.16 11.34 -7.51
N MET A 17 2.52 12.00 -6.56
CA MET A 17 3.21 12.62 -5.43
C MET A 17 3.86 11.60 -4.51
N MET A 18 3.14 10.54 -4.14
CA MET A 18 3.67 9.49 -3.27
C MET A 18 4.80 8.73 -3.95
N ALA A 19 4.63 8.39 -5.23
CA ALA A 19 5.65 7.67 -5.98
C ALA A 19 6.94 8.48 -6.09
N HIS A 20 6.83 9.77 -6.32
CA HIS A 20 7.99 10.66 -6.41
C HIS A 20 8.75 10.71 -5.09
N VAL A 21 8.05 10.95 -3.99
CA VAL A 21 8.66 11.05 -2.66
C VAL A 21 9.34 9.74 -2.27
N LEU A 22 8.68 8.61 -2.54
CA LEU A 22 9.22 7.30 -2.18
C LEU A 22 10.40 6.90 -3.07
N ALA A 23 10.33 7.20 -4.37
CA ALA A 23 11.43 6.91 -5.27
C ALA A 23 12.69 7.69 -4.90
N GLU A 24 12.55 8.95 -4.51
CA GLU A 24 13.67 9.75 -4.03
C GLU A 24 14.29 9.20 -2.76
N ALA A 25 13.49 8.54 -1.94
CA ALA A 25 13.98 7.92 -0.70
C ALA A 25 14.62 6.54 -0.92
N GLY A 26 14.67 6.06 -2.16
CA GLY A 26 15.36 4.81 -2.49
C GLY A 26 14.45 3.61 -2.68
N PHE A 27 13.12 3.76 -2.63
CA PHE A 27 12.20 2.67 -2.92
C PHE A 27 12.02 2.48 -4.42
N GLU A 28 11.81 1.25 -4.83
CA GLU A 28 11.33 0.95 -6.18
C GLU A 28 9.81 0.92 -6.10
N VAL A 29 9.14 1.75 -6.90
CA VAL A 29 7.70 1.96 -6.80
C VAL A 29 7.00 1.69 -8.11
N ARG A 30 5.90 0.94 -8.04
CA ARG A 30 4.94 0.83 -9.13
C ARG A 30 3.60 1.33 -8.63
N ALA A 31 3.04 2.31 -9.32
CA ALA A 31 1.80 2.96 -8.94
C ALA A 31 0.68 2.55 -9.90
N MET A 32 -0.48 2.23 -9.35
CA MET A 32 -1.63 1.78 -10.11
C MET A 32 -2.89 2.49 -9.65
N SER A 33 -3.64 3.07 -10.59
CA SER A 33 -4.91 3.73 -10.28
C SER A 33 -6.12 2.80 -10.48
N SER A 34 -5.91 1.60 -11.00
CA SER A 34 -6.97 0.64 -11.29
C SER A 34 -6.54 -0.77 -10.94
N LEU A 35 -7.43 -1.52 -10.29
CA LEU A 35 -7.19 -2.90 -9.91
C LEU A 35 -7.17 -3.86 -11.10
N ARG A 36 -7.79 -3.49 -12.21
CA ARG A 36 -7.82 -4.33 -13.40
C ARG A 36 -6.44 -4.60 -13.99
N ARG A 37 -5.50 -3.67 -13.75
CA ARG A 37 -4.13 -3.79 -14.24
C ARG A 37 -3.18 -4.39 -13.20
N PHE A 38 -3.72 -4.77 -12.05
CA PHE A 38 -2.93 -5.17 -10.89
C PHE A 38 -2.29 -6.55 -11.02
N VAL A 39 -3.04 -7.53 -11.52
CA VAL A 39 -2.71 -8.94 -11.31
C VAL A 39 -1.39 -9.38 -11.93
N ASN A 40 -1.23 -9.22 -13.23
CA ASN A 40 -0.05 -9.76 -13.92
C ASN A 40 1.25 -9.01 -13.61
N PRO A 41 1.30 -7.67 -13.68
CA PRO A 41 2.55 -6.96 -13.39
C PRO A 41 3.06 -7.15 -11.97
N VAL A 42 2.15 -7.26 -11.00
CA VAL A 42 2.52 -7.41 -9.58
C VAL A 42 3.13 -8.77 -9.32
N LEU A 43 2.55 -9.83 -9.89
CA LEU A 43 3.02 -11.19 -9.68
C LEU A 43 4.44 -11.39 -10.19
N ASP A 44 4.73 -10.84 -11.35
CA ASP A 44 6.05 -10.98 -11.97
C ASP A 44 7.12 -10.14 -11.28
N TRP A 45 6.73 -8.99 -10.74
CA TRP A 45 7.65 -8.07 -10.11
C TRP A 45 8.05 -8.47 -8.68
N LYS A 46 7.22 -9.26 -8.01
CA LYS A 46 7.44 -9.72 -6.63
C LYS A 46 7.67 -8.57 -5.65
N PRO A 47 6.65 -7.74 -5.41
CA PRO A 47 6.78 -6.62 -4.48
C PRO A 47 6.97 -7.11 -3.04
N HIS A 48 7.66 -6.31 -2.25
CA HIS A 48 7.83 -6.58 -0.83
C HIS A 48 6.62 -6.12 -0.02
N LEU A 49 5.91 -5.10 -0.51
CA LEU A 49 4.83 -4.46 0.23
C LEU A 49 3.79 -3.90 -0.73
N ILE A 50 2.52 -3.99 -0.33
CA ILE A 50 1.41 -3.38 -1.07
C ILE A 50 0.84 -2.28 -0.20
N VAL A 51 0.83 -1.05 -0.73
CA VAL A 51 0.25 0.11 -0.06
C VAL A 51 -1.00 0.51 -0.85
N THR A 52 -2.16 0.43 -0.22
CA THR A 52 -3.42 0.70 -0.90
C THR A 52 -4.27 1.74 -0.16
N ASP A 53 -4.95 2.58 -0.93
CA ASP A 53 -5.98 3.46 -0.37
C ASP A 53 -7.15 2.61 0.13
N LEU A 54 -7.89 3.14 1.08
CA LEU A 54 -9.05 2.48 1.66
C LEU A 54 -10.28 2.57 0.76
N TYR A 55 -10.44 3.69 0.06
CA TYR A 55 -11.62 3.95 -0.76
C TYR A 55 -11.27 4.04 -2.24
N MET A 56 -11.81 3.12 -3.04
CA MET A 56 -11.62 3.12 -4.49
C MET A 56 -12.93 2.76 -5.19
N PRO A 57 -13.20 3.31 -6.40
CA PRO A 57 -14.47 3.08 -7.08
C PRO A 57 -14.76 1.61 -7.44
N GLU A 58 -13.74 0.86 -7.82
CA GLU A 58 -13.90 -0.54 -8.27
C GLU A 58 -13.99 -1.51 -7.09
N MET A 59 -13.22 -1.24 -6.06
CA MET A 59 -13.10 -2.13 -4.91
C MET A 59 -12.46 -1.33 -3.79
N ASN A 60 -13.04 -1.33 -2.60
CA ASN A 60 -12.41 -0.63 -1.48
C ASN A 60 -11.21 -1.42 -0.94
N GLY A 61 -10.40 -0.77 -0.10
CA GLY A 61 -9.20 -1.39 0.45
C GLY A 61 -9.48 -2.66 1.24
N ALA A 62 -10.64 -2.74 1.90
CA ALA A 62 -11.02 -3.93 2.64
C ALA A 62 -11.26 -5.13 1.71
N GLU A 63 -11.99 -4.89 0.63
CA GLU A 63 -12.25 -5.93 -0.38
C GLU A 63 -10.96 -6.37 -1.06
N LEU A 64 -10.07 -5.42 -1.34
CA LEU A 64 -8.76 -5.70 -1.92
C LEU A 64 -7.92 -6.60 -1.01
N CYS A 65 -7.88 -6.29 0.28
CA CYS A 65 -7.16 -7.12 1.26
C CYS A 65 -7.65 -8.56 1.24
N GLN A 66 -8.97 -8.74 1.24
CA GLN A 66 -9.57 -10.07 1.20
C GLN A 66 -9.21 -10.80 -0.09
N TRP A 67 -9.28 -10.10 -1.22
CA TRP A 67 -8.95 -10.68 -2.51
C TRP A 67 -7.48 -11.12 -2.58
N LEU A 68 -6.57 -10.27 -2.12
CA LEU A 68 -5.14 -10.57 -2.11
C LEU A 68 -4.80 -11.77 -1.23
N ARG A 69 -5.46 -11.89 -0.07
CA ARG A 69 -5.23 -13.02 0.84
C ARG A 69 -5.69 -14.35 0.27
N ARG A 70 -6.60 -14.35 -0.69
CA ARG A 70 -7.08 -15.56 -1.35
C ARG A 70 -6.17 -16.03 -2.48
N GLN A 71 -5.30 -15.16 -2.99
CA GLN A 71 -4.39 -15.51 -4.09
C GLN A 71 -3.11 -16.12 -3.54
N VAL A 72 -2.73 -17.27 -4.07
CA VAL A 72 -1.52 -17.97 -3.61
C VAL A 72 -0.28 -17.09 -3.72
N THR A 73 -0.18 -16.33 -4.81
CA THR A 73 0.99 -15.51 -5.11
C THR A 73 1.09 -14.24 -4.27
N THR A 74 -0.04 -13.74 -3.75
CA THR A 74 -0.07 -12.49 -2.97
C THR A 74 -0.48 -12.69 -1.51
N SER A 75 -0.84 -13.89 -1.11
CA SER A 75 -1.38 -14.17 0.22
C SER A 75 -0.42 -13.79 1.36
N ARG A 76 0.86 -13.79 1.10
CA ARG A 76 1.90 -13.50 2.11
C ARG A 76 2.54 -12.13 1.96
N ILE A 77 2.14 -11.35 0.96
CA ILE A 77 2.68 -10.00 0.79
C ILE A 77 2.01 -9.08 1.81
N PRO A 78 2.77 -8.39 2.67
CA PRO A 78 2.19 -7.48 3.64
C PRO A 78 1.42 -6.35 2.97
N ILE A 79 0.30 -5.97 3.58
CA ILE A 79 -0.60 -4.92 3.07
C ILE A 79 -0.67 -3.78 4.07
N VAL A 80 -0.44 -2.56 3.59
CA VAL A 80 -0.54 -1.34 4.38
C VAL A 80 -1.68 -0.50 3.82
N LEU A 81 -2.62 -0.11 4.68
CA LEU A 81 -3.67 0.82 4.31
C LEU A 81 -3.12 2.24 4.43
N CYS A 82 -3.31 3.06 3.39
CA CYS A 82 -2.87 4.44 3.39
C CYS A 82 -4.03 5.33 2.94
N SER A 83 -4.55 6.14 3.84
CA SER A 83 -5.75 6.93 3.58
C SER A 83 -5.69 8.25 4.33
N SER A 84 -6.52 9.22 3.93
CA SER A 84 -6.66 10.48 4.63
C SER A 84 -7.56 10.40 5.87
N ALA A 85 -8.05 9.21 6.20
CA ALA A 85 -8.80 9.00 7.44
C ALA A 85 -7.89 9.13 8.67
N PRO A 86 -8.46 9.46 9.85
CA PRO A 86 -7.68 9.52 11.09
C PRO A 86 -7.12 8.16 11.50
N ASP A 87 -6.02 8.15 12.25
CA ASP A 87 -5.36 6.94 12.70
C ASP A 87 -6.30 5.95 13.41
N GLU A 88 -7.20 6.45 14.25
CA GLU A 88 -8.13 5.60 15.00
C GLU A 88 -9.05 4.81 14.07
N GLU A 89 -9.57 5.47 13.05
CA GLU A 89 -10.43 4.83 12.06
C GLU A 89 -9.64 3.80 11.25
N LEU A 90 -8.45 4.16 10.80
CA LEU A 90 -7.61 3.25 10.02
C LEU A 90 -7.18 2.03 10.83
N ALA A 91 -6.88 2.21 12.12
CA ALA A 91 -6.50 1.11 12.98
C ALA A 91 -7.64 0.08 13.10
N ALA A 92 -8.87 0.57 13.26
CA ALA A 92 -10.04 -0.29 13.37
C ALA A 92 -10.29 -1.07 12.07
N VAL A 93 -10.21 -0.39 10.94
CA VAL A 93 -10.41 -1.03 9.63
C VAL A 93 -9.30 -2.05 9.36
N ALA A 94 -8.04 -1.69 9.62
CA ALA A 94 -6.92 -2.59 9.41
C ALA A 94 -7.09 -3.90 10.18
N ARG A 95 -7.54 -3.82 11.42
CA ARG A 95 -7.82 -5.02 12.23
C ARG A 95 -8.95 -5.85 11.63
N SER A 96 -10.00 -5.20 11.17
CA SER A 96 -11.17 -5.91 10.66
C SER A 96 -10.91 -6.63 9.35
N VAL A 97 -9.98 -6.13 8.52
CA VAL A 97 -9.70 -6.71 7.20
C VAL A 97 -8.41 -7.52 7.16
N GLY A 98 -7.66 -7.54 8.25
CA GLY A 98 -6.40 -8.28 8.30
C GLY A 98 -5.24 -7.61 7.59
N ALA A 99 -5.25 -6.28 7.48
CA ALA A 99 -4.09 -5.56 6.97
C ALA A 99 -2.97 -5.58 8.01
N ASP A 100 -1.75 -5.54 7.54
CA ASP A 100 -0.57 -5.66 8.42
C ASP A 100 -0.24 -4.35 9.12
N ALA A 101 -0.59 -3.21 8.51
CA ALA A 101 -0.34 -1.90 9.08
C ALA A 101 -1.22 -0.85 8.41
N TYR A 102 -1.13 0.36 8.90
CA TYR A 102 -1.85 1.50 8.33
C TYR A 102 -1.02 2.78 8.46
N LEU A 103 -1.24 3.71 7.54
CA LEU A 103 -0.62 5.04 7.57
C LEU A 103 -1.68 6.07 7.20
N SER A 104 -1.78 7.14 7.99
CA SER A 104 -2.66 8.25 7.66
C SER A 104 -1.93 9.29 6.80
N LYS A 105 -2.56 9.69 5.69
CA LYS A 105 -2.05 10.78 4.87
C LYS A 105 -2.07 12.13 5.60
N LEU A 106 -2.80 12.21 6.71
CA LEU A 106 -2.87 13.42 7.55
C LEU A 106 -1.52 13.78 8.16
N ALA A 107 -0.61 12.81 8.30
CA ALA A 107 0.74 13.07 8.79
C ALA A 107 1.64 13.79 7.78
N GLY A 108 1.17 13.92 6.54
CA GLY A 108 1.92 14.56 5.46
C GLY A 108 2.77 13.58 4.67
N LEU A 109 3.01 13.92 3.39
CA LEU A 109 3.78 13.06 2.50
C LEU A 109 5.26 12.98 2.87
N ASP A 110 5.78 14.02 3.52
CA ASP A 110 7.20 14.05 3.92
C ASP A 110 7.55 12.97 4.93
N ALA A 111 6.58 12.56 5.75
CA ALA A 111 6.78 11.51 6.76
C ALA A 111 6.64 10.10 6.18
N LEU A 112 6.12 9.97 4.97
CA LEU A 112 5.79 8.68 4.37
C LEU A 112 7.01 7.76 4.16
N PRO A 113 8.12 8.24 3.59
CA PRO A 113 9.28 7.37 3.36
C PRO A 113 9.84 6.76 4.64
N GLU A 114 9.99 7.55 5.69
CA GLU A 114 10.53 7.08 6.96
C GLU A 114 9.59 6.06 7.61
N ARG A 115 8.29 6.34 7.61
CA ARG A 115 7.30 5.43 8.18
C ARG A 115 7.23 4.11 7.42
N LEU A 116 7.27 4.14 6.10
CA LEU A 116 7.28 2.92 5.29
C LEU A 116 8.57 2.13 5.45
N ASN A 117 9.70 2.81 5.55
CA ASN A 117 10.96 2.13 5.80
C ASN A 117 10.94 1.40 7.14
N THR A 118 10.43 2.05 8.18
CA THR A 118 10.28 1.44 9.51
C THR A 118 9.36 0.23 9.45
N LEU A 119 8.22 0.34 8.75
CA LEU A 119 7.28 -0.76 8.61
C LEU A 119 7.90 -1.93 7.83
N CYS A 120 8.64 -1.65 6.77
CA CYS A 120 9.34 -2.71 6.03
C CYS A 120 10.33 -3.45 6.93
N ASP A 121 11.08 -2.72 7.73
CA ASP A 121 12.03 -3.33 8.65
C ASP A 121 11.33 -4.18 9.71
N GLU A 122 10.19 -3.73 10.23
CA GLU A 122 9.43 -4.46 11.25
C GLU A 122 8.70 -5.67 10.69
N ILE A 123 8.08 -5.53 9.52
CA ILE A 123 7.22 -6.57 8.94
C ILE A 123 8.04 -7.62 8.21
N LEU A 124 9.09 -7.21 7.50
CA LEU A 124 9.86 -8.09 6.64
C LEU A 124 11.04 -8.77 7.35
N TRP A 125 11.32 -8.37 8.55
CA TRP A 125 12.32 -8.96 9.43
C TRP A 125 11.68 -9.54 10.69
#